data_d30c53d6a242c6ce07268a80c2eeefb0
#
_entry.id   d30c53d6a242c6ce07268a80c2eeefb0
#
_cell.length_a   1.000
_cell.length_b   1.000
_cell.length_c   1.000
_cell.angle_alpha   90.00
_cell.angle_beta   90.00
_cell.angle_gamma   90.00
#
_symmetry.space_group_name_H-M   'P 1'
#
loop_
_entity.id
_entity.type
_entity.pdbx_description
1 polymer ?
#
loop_
_entity_poly.entity_id
_entity_poly.type
_entity_poly.pdbx_seq_one_letter_code
_entity_poly.pdbx_strand_id
1 'polypeptide(L)'
;MQKFKTVDELVSQLRPVKPIYCIRKKLIQLASRTFQKKFPGKILYAVKTNPNHEVLKTILQSGIEDFDVASIKEIKDIKKISPTAKCSYMHTVKSRENINEAYFKFGIKTFSLDSKDELIKIIESTNNAKDLELFVRISVSNEHAEIDLSKKFGALGSEATGLLRLTKQYAKKIGLSFHVGSQCMHPISYAKGIAEIGNIIKKTKIVPDYINVGGGFPTIYPDLVPQPLDNYFEEIKKSLKNLKLDKLPIILCEPGRAIVAESGSTIVRVNLRKKQKLYINDGTYGTLFDAGVPNIVYPSRLITNGRIISKKLTSFDFYGPTCDSMDYMKGPFILPNNIKENDYIELGQLGAYGLTFRTQFNGFYSVKIFE
;
A
#
# COMPACT_ATOMS: atom_id res chain seq x y z
N MET A 1 -10.14 -13.42 16.17
CA MET A 1 -10.29 -14.30 14.97
C MET A 1 -10.03 -15.74 15.38
N GLN A 2 -10.69 -16.70 14.75
CA GLN A 2 -10.38 -18.13 14.92
C GLN A 2 -9.03 -18.43 14.25
N LYS A 3 -8.24 -19.29 14.87
CA LYS A 3 -6.87 -19.62 14.44
C LYS A 3 -6.78 -21.06 13.95
N PHE A 4 -6.00 -21.23 12.89
CA PHE A 4 -5.64 -22.54 12.34
C PHE A 4 -4.13 -22.65 12.21
N LYS A 5 -3.57 -23.86 12.36
CA LYS A 5 -2.14 -24.08 12.17
C LYS A 5 -1.72 -23.96 10.71
N THR A 6 -2.57 -24.45 9.82
CA THR A 6 -2.34 -24.43 8.37
C THR A 6 -3.62 -24.13 7.59
N VAL A 7 -3.47 -23.67 6.36
CA VAL A 7 -4.60 -23.47 5.43
C VAL A 7 -5.25 -24.81 5.06
N ASP A 8 -4.47 -25.89 4.97
CA ASP A 8 -4.97 -27.23 4.68
C ASP A 8 -5.88 -27.76 5.79
N GLU A 9 -5.49 -27.53 7.06
CA GLU A 9 -6.33 -27.82 8.23
C GLU A 9 -7.65 -27.01 8.19
N LEU A 10 -7.56 -25.71 7.93
CA LEU A 10 -8.73 -24.83 7.83
C LEU A 10 -9.71 -25.35 6.76
N VAL A 11 -9.22 -25.66 5.57
CA VAL A 11 -10.05 -26.13 4.47
C VAL A 11 -10.66 -27.51 4.77
N SER A 12 -9.89 -28.44 5.36
CA SER A 12 -10.36 -29.79 5.72
C SER A 12 -11.51 -29.74 6.75
N GLN A 13 -11.43 -28.83 7.71
CA GLN A 13 -12.44 -28.68 8.77
C GLN A 13 -13.68 -27.90 8.30
N LEU A 14 -13.49 -26.80 7.56
CA LEU A 14 -14.58 -25.86 7.24
C LEU A 14 -15.24 -26.14 5.90
N ARG A 15 -14.53 -26.73 4.93
CA ARG A 15 -14.98 -26.94 3.55
C ARG A 15 -15.73 -25.73 2.99
N PRO A 16 -15.08 -24.54 2.93
CA PRO A 16 -15.77 -23.28 2.75
C PRO A 16 -16.42 -23.17 1.37
N VAL A 17 -17.67 -22.71 1.33
CA VAL A 17 -18.39 -22.39 0.08
C VAL A 17 -18.06 -20.95 -0.40
N LYS A 18 -17.81 -20.04 0.55
CA LYS A 18 -17.43 -18.64 0.28
C LYS A 18 -15.92 -18.48 0.41
N PRO A 19 -15.32 -17.45 -0.24
CA PRO A 19 -13.91 -17.16 -0.09
C PRO A 19 -13.53 -16.94 1.38
N ILE A 20 -12.32 -17.35 1.72
CA ILE A 20 -11.73 -17.11 3.05
C ILE A 20 -10.47 -16.28 2.87
N TYR A 21 -10.32 -15.27 3.71
CA TYR A 21 -9.10 -14.47 3.77
C TYR A 21 -8.34 -14.80 5.05
N CYS A 22 -7.04 -15.13 4.91
CA CYS A 22 -6.16 -15.47 6.02
C CYS A 22 -5.16 -14.35 6.27
N ILE A 23 -4.91 -14.03 7.56
CA ILE A 23 -3.91 -13.04 7.99
C ILE A 23 -2.83 -13.74 8.83
N ARG A 24 -1.57 -13.57 8.45
CA ARG A 24 -0.39 -14.09 9.17
C ARG A 24 0.33 -12.95 9.88
N LYS A 25 -0.05 -12.66 11.12
CA LYS A 25 0.48 -11.54 11.90
C LYS A 25 2.01 -11.56 12.05
N LYS A 26 2.62 -12.74 12.17
CA LYS A 26 4.08 -12.89 12.27
C LYS A 26 4.82 -12.28 11.07
N LEU A 27 4.26 -12.38 9.86
CA LEU A 27 4.88 -11.80 8.66
C LEU A 27 4.81 -10.28 8.68
N ILE A 28 3.70 -9.70 9.15
CA ILE A 28 3.60 -8.24 9.36
C ILE A 28 4.67 -7.76 10.35
N GLN A 29 4.81 -8.48 11.47
CA GLN A 29 5.82 -8.14 12.51
C GLN A 29 7.24 -8.21 11.97
N LEU A 30 7.56 -9.25 11.18
CA LEU A 30 8.88 -9.42 10.57
C LEU A 30 9.19 -8.28 9.59
N ALA A 31 8.28 -7.98 8.67
CA ALA A 31 8.43 -6.89 7.71
C ALA A 31 8.57 -5.52 8.41
N SER A 32 7.72 -5.24 9.42
CA SER A 32 7.80 -4.01 10.22
C SER A 32 9.16 -3.85 10.89
N ARG A 33 9.69 -4.90 11.52
CA ARG A 33 11.03 -4.89 12.16
C ARG A 33 12.14 -4.69 11.13
N THR A 34 12.02 -5.26 9.92
CA THR A 34 12.99 -5.10 8.84
C THR A 34 13.08 -3.64 8.43
N PHE A 35 11.94 -2.98 8.21
CA PHE A 35 11.91 -1.55 7.91
C PHE A 35 12.50 -0.71 9.03
N GLN A 36 12.10 -0.92 10.29
CA GLN A 36 12.61 -0.17 11.44
C GLN A 36 14.12 -0.31 11.62
N LYS A 37 14.68 -1.49 11.34
CA LYS A 37 16.12 -1.76 11.48
C LYS A 37 16.95 -1.15 10.34
N LYS A 38 16.42 -1.13 9.11
CA LYS A 38 17.22 -0.88 7.90
C LYS A 38 16.96 0.46 7.23
N PHE A 39 15.74 0.98 7.29
CA PHE A 39 15.40 2.28 6.71
C PHE A 39 16.03 3.42 7.53
N PRO A 40 16.65 4.44 6.88
CA PRO A 40 17.36 5.51 7.59
C PRO A 40 16.43 6.64 8.09
N GLY A 41 15.29 6.29 8.68
CA GLY A 41 14.30 7.30 9.08
C GLY A 41 13.10 6.71 9.77
N LYS A 42 11.99 7.47 9.79
CA LYS A 42 10.71 7.05 10.37
C LYS A 42 9.81 6.41 9.32
N ILE A 43 8.99 5.50 9.76
CA ILE A 43 8.08 4.72 8.93
C ILE A 43 6.65 5.17 9.24
N LEU A 44 5.93 5.62 8.22
CA LEU A 44 4.51 5.88 8.25
C LEU A 44 3.80 4.76 7.51
N TYR A 45 3.10 3.87 8.21
CA TYR A 45 2.37 2.82 7.50
C TYR A 45 1.24 3.40 6.66
N ALA A 46 1.20 3.06 5.35
CA ALA A 46 0.16 3.51 4.44
C ALA A 46 -1.14 2.73 4.66
N VAL A 47 -2.09 3.32 5.42
CA VAL A 47 -3.32 2.67 5.88
C VAL A 47 -4.18 2.15 4.73
N LYS A 48 -4.24 2.90 3.61
CA LYS A 48 -4.97 2.51 2.39
C LYS A 48 -4.64 1.11 1.88
N THR A 49 -3.47 0.60 2.20
CA THR A 49 -3.01 -0.71 1.69
C THR A 49 -3.77 -1.86 2.35
N ASN A 50 -3.96 -1.80 3.67
CA ASN A 50 -4.81 -2.73 4.41
C ASN A 50 -5.28 -2.08 5.73
N PRO A 51 -6.49 -1.53 5.77
CA PRO A 51 -7.07 -0.88 6.94
C PRO A 51 -7.73 -1.87 7.92
N ASN A 52 -7.54 -3.17 7.75
CA ASN A 52 -8.12 -4.16 8.66
C ASN A 52 -7.64 -3.94 10.08
N HIS A 53 -8.57 -3.94 11.04
CA HIS A 53 -8.30 -3.68 12.47
C HIS A 53 -7.15 -4.54 13.04
N GLU A 54 -7.12 -5.83 12.72
CA GLU A 54 -6.09 -6.74 13.22
C GLU A 54 -4.71 -6.47 12.60
N VAL A 55 -4.69 -6.04 11.34
CA VAL A 55 -3.46 -5.61 10.66
C VAL A 55 -2.92 -4.35 11.32
N LEU A 56 -3.76 -3.31 11.49
CA LEU A 56 -3.36 -2.05 12.12
C LEU A 56 -2.88 -2.26 13.56
N LYS A 57 -3.61 -3.08 14.34
CA LYS A 57 -3.21 -3.46 15.70
C LYS A 57 -1.85 -4.17 15.73
N THR A 58 -1.61 -5.08 14.78
CA THR A 58 -0.34 -5.80 14.67
C THR A 58 0.82 -4.86 14.33
N ILE A 59 0.61 -3.90 13.44
CA ILE A 59 1.60 -2.88 13.06
C ILE A 59 1.96 -2.02 14.27
N LEU A 60 0.97 -1.53 15.03
CA LEU A 60 1.18 -0.80 16.28
C LEU A 60 1.97 -1.62 17.30
N GLN A 61 1.60 -2.88 17.50
CA GLN A 61 2.32 -3.81 18.39
C GLN A 61 3.75 -4.10 17.93
N SER A 62 4.05 -3.85 16.66
CA SER A 62 5.41 -3.97 16.10
C SER A 62 6.25 -2.71 16.29
N GLY A 63 5.70 -1.65 16.90
CA GLY A 63 6.40 -0.39 17.18
C GLY A 63 6.32 0.66 16.08
N ILE A 64 5.49 0.48 15.04
CA ILE A 64 5.18 1.54 14.06
C ILE A 64 3.95 2.30 14.57
N GLU A 65 4.16 3.53 15.04
CA GLU A 65 3.13 4.38 15.65
C GLU A 65 2.72 5.55 14.77
N ASP A 66 3.41 5.76 13.64
CA ASP A 66 3.14 6.81 12.67
C ASP A 66 2.43 6.20 11.44
N PHE A 67 1.39 6.89 10.92
CA PHE A 67 0.53 6.41 9.83
C PHE A 67 0.36 7.46 8.74
N ASP A 68 0.53 7.05 7.46
CA ASP A 68 0.03 7.78 6.30
C ASP A 68 -1.45 7.48 6.13
N VAL A 69 -2.29 8.51 6.22
CA VAL A 69 -3.74 8.43 6.07
C VAL A 69 -4.22 9.28 4.90
N ALA A 70 -5.21 8.75 4.17
CA ALA A 70 -5.78 9.39 2.99
C ALA A 70 -7.21 9.92 3.21
N SER A 71 -7.83 9.65 4.36
CA SER A 71 -9.21 10.05 4.64
C SER A 71 -9.47 10.24 6.13
N ILE A 72 -10.54 10.97 6.44
CA ILE A 72 -11.02 11.13 7.81
C ILE A 72 -11.46 9.80 8.42
N LYS A 73 -11.93 8.85 7.60
CA LYS A 73 -12.28 7.50 8.05
C LYS A 73 -11.05 6.75 8.55
N GLU A 74 -9.95 6.79 7.82
CA GLU A 74 -8.71 6.15 8.25
C GLU A 74 -8.17 6.77 9.55
N ILE A 75 -8.26 8.09 9.72
CA ILE A 75 -7.92 8.76 10.98
C ILE A 75 -8.78 8.22 12.13
N LYS A 76 -10.10 8.15 11.94
CA LYS A 76 -11.03 7.61 12.94
C LYS A 76 -10.71 6.17 13.31
N ASP A 77 -10.41 5.34 12.33
CA ASP A 77 -10.09 3.92 12.54
C ASP A 77 -8.79 3.77 13.35
N ILE A 78 -7.74 4.53 13.03
CA ILE A 78 -6.48 4.53 13.80
C ILE A 78 -6.70 5.06 15.21
N LYS A 79 -7.36 6.20 15.37
CA LYS A 79 -7.58 6.82 16.69
C LYS A 79 -8.48 5.97 17.60
N LYS A 80 -9.35 5.14 17.02
CA LYS A 80 -10.15 4.15 17.76
C LYS A 80 -9.28 3.01 18.32
N ILE A 81 -8.22 2.61 17.60
CA ILE A 81 -7.31 1.54 18.04
C ILE A 81 -6.27 2.09 19.02
N SER A 82 -5.71 3.27 18.73
CA SER A 82 -4.72 3.96 19.56
C SER A 82 -4.93 5.47 19.48
N PRO A 83 -5.48 6.10 20.53
CA PRO A 83 -5.66 7.56 20.57
C PRO A 83 -4.36 8.35 20.42
N THR A 84 -3.23 7.77 20.85
CA THR A 84 -1.90 8.40 20.83
C THR A 84 -1.16 8.22 19.50
N ALA A 85 -1.59 7.29 18.63
CA ALA A 85 -0.97 7.07 17.33
C ALA A 85 -0.95 8.36 16.50
N LYS A 86 0.15 8.60 15.80
CA LYS A 86 0.34 9.78 14.97
C LYS A 86 -0.18 9.52 13.57
N CYS A 87 -0.99 10.43 13.06
CA CYS A 87 -1.48 10.39 11.68
C CYS A 87 -0.98 11.60 10.91
N SER A 88 -0.44 11.37 9.73
CA SER A 88 -0.09 12.38 8.74
C SER A 88 -1.10 12.29 7.59
N TYR A 89 -1.84 13.36 7.32
CA TYR A 89 -2.87 13.38 6.28
C TYR A 89 -2.21 13.69 4.94
N MET A 90 -1.63 12.63 4.31
CA MET A 90 -0.75 12.76 3.15
C MET A 90 -1.47 12.77 1.80
N HIS A 91 -2.80 12.63 1.77
CA HIS A 91 -3.57 12.89 0.56
C HIS A 91 -3.54 14.38 0.21
N THR A 92 -3.15 14.71 -1.02
CA THR A 92 -2.91 16.11 -1.44
C THR A 92 -4.19 16.92 -1.64
N VAL A 93 -5.34 16.31 -1.86
CA VAL A 93 -6.63 16.99 -2.05
C VAL A 93 -7.62 16.51 -0.99
N LYS A 94 -8.12 17.43 -0.16
CA LYS A 94 -9.01 17.14 0.96
C LYS A 94 -10.19 18.12 0.98
N SER A 95 -11.37 17.71 1.50
CA SER A 95 -12.45 18.66 1.72
C SER A 95 -12.17 19.52 2.95
N ARG A 96 -12.79 20.72 2.99
CA ARG A 96 -12.66 21.66 4.11
C ARG A 96 -13.12 21.04 5.43
N GLU A 97 -14.24 20.33 5.38
CA GLU A 97 -14.84 19.64 6.53
C GLU A 97 -13.89 18.59 7.10
N ASN A 98 -13.24 17.82 6.22
CA ASN A 98 -12.30 16.78 6.63
C ASN A 98 -11.00 17.37 7.21
N ILE A 99 -10.51 18.49 6.68
CA ILE A 99 -9.36 19.21 7.25
C ILE A 99 -9.71 19.75 8.64
N ASN A 100 -10.87 20.41 8.76
CA ASN A 100 -11.36 20.96 10.02
C ASN A 100 -11.52 19.84 11.08
N GLU A 101 -12.23 18.77 10.75
CA GLU A 101 -12.42 17.64 11.67
C GLU A 101 -11.08 16.99 12.06
N ALA A 102 -10.17 16.81 11.12
CA ALA A 102 -8.84 16.23 11.37
C ALA A 102 -8.05 17.09 12.36
N TYR A 103 -8.02 18.41 12.16
CA TYR A 103 -7.26 19.31 12.99
C TYR A 103 -7.90 19.49 14.38
N PHE A 104 -9.16 19.94 14.46
CA PHE A 104 -9.77 20.29 15.73
C PHE A 104 -10.19 19.10 16.58
N LYS A 105 -10.67 18.02 15.98
CA LYS A 105 -11.17 16.86 16.72
C LYS A 105 -10.11 15.80 16.98
N PHE A 106 -9.20 15.60 16.02
CA PHE A 106 -8.19 14.53 16.11
C PHE A 106 -6.77 15.04 16.33
N GLY A 107 -6.55 16.37 16.38
CA GLY A 107 -5.25 16.97 16.65
C GLY A 107 -4.22 16.72 15.52
N ILE A 108 -4.68 16.50 14.29
CA ILE A 108 -3.80 16.30 13.14
C ILE A 108 -3.22 17.65 12.73
N LYS A 109 -1.90 17.75 12.73
CA LYS A 109 -1.17 18.96 12.34
C LYS A 109 -0.40 18.81 11.03
N THR A 110 -0.24 17.58 10.56
CA THR A 110 0.54 17.23 9.38
C THR A 110 -0.38 17.03 8.18
N PHE A 111 -0.20 17.88 7.14
CA PHE A 111 -0.98 17.82 5.90
C PHE A 111 -0.07 17.91 4.68
N SER A 112 -0.39 17.15 3.63
CA SER A 112 0.24 17.26 2.32
C SER A 112 -0.60 18.11 1.37
N LEU A 113 0.07 18.80 0.44
CA LEU A 113 -0.53 19.64 -0.59
C LEU A 113 0.35 19.62 -1.86
N ASP A 114 -0.23 19.94 -3.01
CA ASP A 114 0.48 20.07 -4.28
C ASP A 114 0.02 21.28 -5.11
N SER A 115 -0.80 22.15 -4.51
CA SER A 115 -1.30 23.36 -5.15
C SER A 115 -1.47 24.51 -4.15
N LYS A 116 -1.48 25.75 -4.67
CA LYS A 116 -1.76 26.95 -3.87
C LYS A 116 -3.17 26.94 -3.27
N ASP A 117 -4.14 26.45 -4.04
CA ASP A 117 -5.53 26.40 -3.60
C ASP A 117 -5.73 25.43 -2.43
N GLU A 118 -5.03 24.28 -2.45
CA GLU A 118 -5.04 23.37 -1.31
C GLU A 118 -4.37 23.97 -0.08
N LEU A 119 -3.26 24.70 -0.25
CA LEU A 119 -2.62 25.43 0.87
C LEU A 119 -3.59 26.42 1.51
N ILE A 120 -4.24 27.28 0.72
CA ILE A 120 -5.22 28.27 1.22
C ILE A 120 -6.35 27.53 1.96
N LYS A 121 -6.87 26.47 1.37
CA LYS A 121 -7.92 25.65 1.96
C LYS A 121 -7.52 25.07 3.32
N ILE A 122 -6.29 24.56 3.48
CA ILE A 122 -5.79 24.03 4.75
C ILE A 122 -5.73 25.17 5.80
N ILE A 123 -5.16 26.31 5.43
CA ILE A 123 -5.01 27.46 6.34
C ILE A 123 -6.35 27.97 6.83
N GLU A 124 -7.31 28.18 5.92
CA GLU A 124 -8.64 28.65 6.27
C GLU A 124 -9.41 27.62 7.12
N SER A 125 -9.33 26.33 6.76
CA SER A 125 -10.04 25.25 7.48
C SER A 125 -9.46 24.96 8.86
N THR A 126 -8.26 25.45 9.17
CA THR A 126 -7.62 25.36 10.49
C THR A 126 -7.60 26.68 11.26
N ASN A 127 -8.40 27.68 10.81
CA ASN A 127 -8.45 29.02 11.40
C ASN A 127 -7.06 29.70 11.50
N ASN A 128 -6.27 29.61 10.43
CA ASN A 128 -4.91 30.17 10.36
C ASN A 128 -3.96 29.65 11.45
N ALA A 129 -4.05 28.36 11.77
CA ALA A 129 -3.22 27.71 12.78
C ALA A 129 -1.72 27.92 12.52
N LYS A 130 -0.95 28.10 13.60
CA LYS A 130 0.50 28.40 13.54
C LYS A 130 1.38 27.17 13.85
N ASP A 131 0.79 26.04 14.09
CA ASP A 131 1.47 24.80 14.47
C ASP A 131 1.43 23.71 13.40
N LEU A 132 1.09 24.08 12.17
CA LEU A 132 0.97 23.16 11.03
C LEU A 132 2.33 22.64 10.55
N GLU A 133 2.40 21.37 10.25
CA GLU A 133 3.48 20.70 9.52
C GLU A 133 3.01 20.41 8.10
N LEU A 134 3.53 21.14 7.11
CA LEU A 134 3.03 21.13 5.75
C LEU A 134 4.03 20.49 4.79
N PHE A 135 3.57 19.50 4.02
CA PHE A 135 4.37 18.80 3.03
C PHE A 135 3.96 19.22 1.62
N VAL A 136 4.91 19.78 0.87
CA VAL A 136 4.73 19.97 -0.57
C VAL A 136 5.08 18.68 -1.27
N ARG A 137 4.08 18.05 -1.90
CA ARG A 137 4.28 16.87 -2.74
C ARG A 137 4.72 17.28 -4.12
N ILE A 138 5.85 16.74 -4.55
CA ILE A 138 6.38 16.91 -5.91
C ILE A 138 6.04 15.71 -6.78
N SER A 139 5.83 15.95 -8.07
CA SER A 139 5.67 14.89 -9.06
C SER A 139 7.03 14.39 -9.51
N VAL A 140 7.18 13.07 -9.56
CA VAL A 140 8.36 12.39 -10.09
C VAL A 140 7.88 11.34 -11.07
N SER A 141 8.26 11.46 -12.34
CA SER A 141 7.97 10.43 -13.34
C SER A 141 8.74 9.14 -13.01
N ASN A 142 8.08 8.01 -13.12
CA ASN A 142 8.72 6.72 -12.87
C ASN A 142 8.28 5.67 -13.89
N GLU A 143 9.20 5.31 -14.77
CA GLU A 143 9.05 4.25 -15.77
C GLU A 143 9.19 2.84 -15.19
N HIS A 144 9.59 2.73 -13.91
CA HIS A 144 9.86 1.46 -13.23
C HIS A 144 8.77 1.03 -12.26
N ALA A 145 7.64 1.73 -12.19
CA ALA A 145 6.50 1.36 -11.36
C ALA A 145 5.46 0.62 -12.18
N GLU A 146 4.93 -0.47 -11.64
CA GLU A 146 3.79 -1.18 -12.27
C GLU A 146 2.53 -0.31 -12.31
N ILE A 147 2.38 0.57 -11.32
CA ILE A 147 1.28 1.55 -11.28
C ILE A 147 1.87 2.95 -11.13
N ASP A 148 1.88 3.72 -12.22
CA ASP A 148 2.30 5.12 -12.23
C ASP A 148 1.25 6.01 -11.56
N LEU A 149 1.69 6.81 -10.58
CA LEU A 149 0.85 7.76 -9.84
C LEU A 149 1.22 9.22 -10.14
N SER A 150 2.15 9.49 -11.05
CA SER A 150 2.67 10.83 -11.33
C SER A 150 1.69 11.75 -12.05
N LYS A 151 0.70 11.18 -12.76
CA LYS A 151 -0.26 11.94 -13.58
C LYS A 151 -1.36 12.64 -12.78
N LYS A 152 -1.58 12.23 -11.52
CA LYS A 152 -2.71 12.74 -10.73
C LYS A 152 -2.30 13.76 -9.68
N PHE A 153 -1.12 13.62 -9.10
CA PHE A 153 -0.68 14.40 -7.96
C PHE A 153 0.78 14.82 -8.06
N GLY A 154 1.07 15.96 -7.42
CA GLY A 154 2.40 16.50 -7.25
C GLY A 154 2.69 17.71 -8.14
N ALA A 155 3.25 18.75 -7.54
CA ALA A 155 3.70 19.95 -8.24
C ALA A 155 4.99 19.69 -9.03
N LEU A 156 5.17 20.37 -10.16
CA LEU A 156 6.30 20.20 -11.07
C LEU A 156 7.17 21.47 -11.14
N GLY A 157 8.48 21.32 -11.30
CA GLY A 157 9.42 22.36 -11.72
C GLY A 157 9.32 23.68 -10.95
N SER A 158 9.00 24.78 -11.66
CA SER A 158 8.87 26.14 -11.08
C SER A 158 7.68 26.27 -10.14
N GLU A 159 6.59 25.54 -10.40
CA GLU A 159 5.40 25.50 -9.54
C GLU A 159 5.76 24.94 -8.16
N ALA A 160 6.50 23.83 -8.09
CA ALA A 160 6.95 23.23 -6.83
C ALA A 160 7.85 24.22 -6.03
N THR A 161 8.74 24.95 -6.69
CA THR A 161 9.60 25.94 -6.02
C THR A 161 8.83 27.13 -5.51
N GLY A 162 7.87 27.64 -6.28
CA GLY A 162 6.97 28.72 -5.86
C GLY A 162 6.09 28.30 -4.68
N LEU A 163 5.50 27.11 -4.76
CA LEU A 163 4.66 26.53 -3.73
C LEU A 163 5.43 26.31 -2.42
N LEU A 164 6.68 25.81 -2.49
CA LEU A 164 7.51 25.64 -1.29
C LEU A 164 7.77 26.97 -0.57
N ARG A 165 8.12 28.02 -1.32
CA ARG A 165 8.33 29.37 -0.75
C ARG A 165 7.07 29.91 -0.08
N LEU A 166 5.92 29.75 -0.72
CA LEU A 166 4.63 30.18 -0.17
C LEU A 166 4.27 29.37 1.07
N THR A 167 4.36 28.06 1.01
CA THR A 167 4.02 27.16 2.13
C THR A 167 4.89 27.43 3.36
N LYS A 168 6.17 27.79 3.19
CA LYS A 168 7.09 28.12 4.27
C LYS A 168 6.61 29.29 5.15
N GLN A 169 5.81 30.22 4.59
CA GLN A 169 5.28 31.38 5.35
C GLN A 169 4.22 30.98 6.38
N TYR A 170 3.56 29.83 6.19
CA TYR A 170 2.45 29.37 7.02
C TYR A 170 2.80 28.14 7.88
N ALA A 171 3.81 27.39 7.46
CA ALA A 171 4.19 26.16 8.14
C ALA A 171 5.10 26.42 9.34
N LYS A 172 4.78 25.78 10.49
CA LYS A 172 5.72 25.67 11.62
C LYS A 172 6.92 24.79 11.23
N LYS A 173 6.63 23.68 10.52
CA LYS A 173 7.65 22.83 9.90
C LYS A 173 7.24 22.52 8.46
N ILE A 174 8.23 22.46 7.58
CA ILE A 174 8.00 22.21 6.18
C ILE A 174 8.65 20.90 5.73
N GLY A 175 7.93 20.14 4.92
CA GLY A 175 8.42 18.90 4.30
C GLY A 175 8.35 18.95 2.77
N LEU A 176 9.20 18.18 2.14
CA LEU A 176 9.09 17.81 0.74
C LEU A 176 8.78 16.32 0.66
N SER A 177 7.83 15.93 -0.17
CA SER A 177 7.47 14.53 -0.38
C SER A 177 7.33 14.20 -1.86
N PHE A 178 7.57 12.93 -2.19
CA PHE A 178 7.26 12.37 -3.50
C PHE A 178 6.77 10.94 -3.35
N HIS A 179 6.27 10.37 -4.44
CA HIS A 179 5.88 8.96 -4.49
C HIS A 179 6.28 8.36 -5.84
N VAL A 180 7.04 7.28 -5.82
CA VAL A 180 7.60 6.63 -7.03
C VAL A 180 6.63 5.70 -7.77
N GLY A 181 5.35 5.68 -7.41
CA GLY A 181 4.38 4.70 -7.92
C GLY A 181 4.31 3.46 -7.07
N SER A 182 3.35 2.56 -7.35
CA SER A 182 3.21 1.30 -6.61
C SER A 182 3.98 0.17 -7.29
N GLN A 183 4.54 -0.76 -6.50
CA GLN A 183 5.39 -1.85 -6.99
C GLN A 183 6.55 -1.30 -7.85
N CYS A 184 7.38 -0.47 -7.23
CA CYS A 184 8.54 0.13 -7.92
C CYS A 184 9.65 -0.91 -8.07
N MET A 185 9.91 -1.36 -9.29
CA MET A 185 10.82 -2.47 -9.57
C MET A 185 12.31 -2.10 -9.48
N HIS A 186 12.66 -0.81 -9.49
CA HIS A 186 14.06 -0.38 -9.47
C HIS A 186 14.35 0.74 -8.46
N PRO A 187 15.37 0.61 -7.58
CA PRO A 187 15.71 1.60 -6.55
C PRO A 187 16.11 2.97 -7.09
N ILE A 188 16.58 3.07 -8.35
CA ILE A 188 16.99 4.33 -9.00
C ILE A 188 15.87 5.39 -9.00
N SER A 189 14.61 4.96 -8.93
CA SER A 189 13.46 5.86 -8.89
C SER A 189 13.46 6.75 -7.63
N TYR A 190 13.92 6.22 -6.51
CA TYR A 190 14.11 7.00 -5.29
C TYR A 190 15.25 8.00 -5.41
N ALA A 191 16.34 7.62 -6.09
CA ALA A 191 17.44 8.53 -6.38
C ALA A 191 16.99 9.72 -7.23
N LYS A 192 16.16 9.48 -8.28
CA LYS A 192 15.57 10.54 -9.11
C LYS A 192 14.71 11.49 -8.27
N GLY A 193 13.85 10.96 -7.39
CA GLY A 193 13.01 11.77 -6.50
C GLY A 193 13.82 12.62 -5.51
N ILE A 194 14.85 12.03 -4.89
CA ILE A 194 15.74 12.75 -3.97
C ILE A 194 16.57 13.81 -4.71
N ALA A 195 17.04 13.52 -5.93
CA ALA A 195 17.74 14.51 -6.75
C ALA A 195 16.84 15.71 -7.09
N GLU A 196 15.55 15.50 -7.40
CA GLU A 196 14.63 16.59 -7.65
C GLU A 196 14.38 17.44 -6.39
N ILE A 197 14.28 16.80 -5.21
CA ILE A 197 14.28 17.55 -3.94
C ILE A 197 15.54 18.40 -3.80
N GLY A 198 16.72 17.86 -4.14
CA GLY A 198 17.99 18.59 -4.14
C GLY A 198 17.97 19.81 -5.07
N ASN A 199 17.40 19.68 -6.26
CA ASN A 199 17.21 20.78 -7.20
C ASN A 199 16.33 21.90 -6.63
N ILE A 200 15.23 21.53 -5.97
CA ILE A 200 14.29 22.46 -5.33
C ILE A 200 15.00 23.20 -4.18
N ILE A 201 15.72 22.49 -3.31
CA ILE A 201 16.51 23.08 -2.22
C ILE A 201 17.52 24.09 -2.77
N LYS A 202 18.27 23.71 -3.82
CA LYS A 202 19.27 24.57 -4.47
C LYS A 202 18.67 25.84 -5.05
N LYS A 203 17.48 25.76 -5.70
CA LYS A 203 16.78 26.90 -6.31
C LYS A 203 16.11 27.81 -5.27
N THR A 204 15.58 27.25 -4.20
CA THR A 204 14.84 28.00 -3.18
C THR A 204 15.71 28.49 -2.02
N LYS A 205 16.84 27.83 -1.79
CA LYS A 205 17.69 27.97 -0.57
C LYS A 205 16.92 27.59 0.72
N ILE A 206 15.83 26.85 0.60
CA ILE A 206 15.04 26.37 1.74
C ILE A 206 15.40 24.90 1.96
N VAL A 207 16.04 24.58 3.08
CA VAL A 207 16.22 23.22 3.56
C VAL A 207 14.95 22.82 4.33
N PRO A 208 14.22 21.76 3.93
CA PRO A 208 13.02 21.36 4.64
C PRO A 208 13.36 20.70 5.99
N ASP A 209 12.41 20.67 6.93
CA ASP A 209 12.53 19.91 8.18
C ASP A 209 12.39 18.40 7.94
N TYR A 210 11.64 18.03 6.89
CA TYR A 210 11.34 16.64 6.53
C TYR A 210 11.58 16.38 5.05
N ILE A 211 12.12 15.20 4.72
CA ILE A 211 12.05 14.59 3.39
C ILE A 211 11.30 13.28 3.51
N ASN A 212 10.18 13.17 2.78
CA ASN A 212 9.37 11.95 2.71
C ASN A 212 9.53 11.32 1.33
N VAL A 213 10.19 10.16 1.28
CA VAL A 213 10.45 9.44 0.03
C VAL A 213 9.24 8.64 -0.47
N GLY A 214 8.09 8.74 0.24
CA GLY A 214 6.85 8.09 -0.12
C GLY A 214 6.85 6.58 0.07
N GLY A 215 5.90 5.94 -0.58
CA GLY A 215 5.75 4.50 -0.66
C GLY A 215 6.36 3.91 -1.94
N GLY A 216 5.75 2.82 -2.42
CA GLY A 216 6.19 2.16 -3.65
C GLY A 216 7.15 0.99 -3.44
N PHE A 217 7.64 0.75 -2.23
CA PHE A 217 8.48 -0.41 -1.92
C PHE A 217 7.81 -1.71 -2.34
N PRO A 218 8.48 -2.52 -3.19
CA PRO A 218 7.85 -3.65 -3.83
C PRO A 218 7.86 -4.91 -2.96
N THR A 219 7.07 -5.90 -3.40
CA THR A 219 7.15 -7.29 -2.96
C THR A 219 7.35 -8.20 -4.17
N ILE A 220 7.66 -9.48 -3.93
CA ILE A 220 7.88 -10.47 -4.99
C ILE A 220 6.54 -11.08 -5.40
N TYR A 221 6.27 -11.07 -6.70
CA TYR A 221 5.23 -11.86 -7.34
C TYR A 221 5.86 -12.82 -8.37
N PRO A 222 5.16 -13.89 -8.81
CA PRO A 222 5.74 -14.89 -9.72
C PRO A 222 6.39 -14.32 -10.98
N ASP A 223 5.83 -13.26 -11.54
CA ASP A 223 6.30 -12.60 -12.77
C ASP A 223 6.94 -11.21 -12.51
N LEU A 224 6.96 -10.75 -11.27
CA LEU A 224 7.50 -9.45 -10.86
C LEU A 224 8.51 -9.63 -9.72
N VAL A 225 9.78 -9.81 -10.08
CA VAL A 225 10.87 -10.02 -9.13
C VAL A 225 11.72 -8.75 -9.02
N PRO A 226 11.45 -7.87 -8.03
CA PRO A 226 12.23 -6.66 -7.81
C PRO A 226 13.60 -6.99 -7.23
N GLN A 227 14.48 -5.98 -7.18
CA GLN A 227 15.70 -6.07 -6.40
C GLN A 227 15.39 -6.25 -4.90
N PRO A 228 16.32 -6.83 -4.10
CA PRO A 228 16.17 -6.92 -2.65
C PRO A 228 15.90 -5.55 -2.01
N LEU A 229 15.05 -5.47 -0.98
CA LEU A 229 14.72 -4.22 -0.29
C LEU A 229 15.95 -3.48 0.25
N ASP A 230 17.02 -4.19 0.57
CA ASP A 230 18.27 -3.60 1.02
C ASP A 230 18.86 -2.64 -0.03
N ASN A 231 18.77 -2.97 -1.31
CA ASN A 231 19.24 -2.11 -2.41
C ASN A 231 18.45 -0.78 -2.46
N TYR A 232 17.17 -0.81 -2.13
CA TYR A 232 16.36 0.42 -2.04
C TYR A 232 16.80 1.30 -0.88
N PHE A 233 17.03 0.70 0.29
CA PHE A 233 17.49 1.45 1.46
C PHE A 233 18.90 2.03 1.25
N GLU A 234 19.81 1.28 0.66
CA GLU A 234 21.16 1.76 0.35
C GLU A 234 21.14 2.88 -0.70
N GLU A 235 20.33 2.76 -1.76
CA GLU A 235 20.21 3.81 -2.77
C GLU A 235 19.61 5.11 -2.18
N ILE A 236 18.61 4.99 -1.30
CA ILE A 236 18.05 6.13 -0.56
C ILE A 236 19.14 6.79 0.30
N LYS A 237 19.90 6.02 1.11
CA LYS A 237 20.98 6.54 1.96
C LYS A 237 22.05 7.26 1.13
N LYS A 238 22.51 6.64 0.04
CA LYS A 238 23.49 7.20 -0.87
C LYS A 238 23.00 8.51 -1.49
N SER A 239 21.78 8.53 -1.98
CA SER A 239 21.17 9.71 -2.61
C SER A 239 20.98 10.86 -1.63
N LEU A 240 20.56 10.59 -0.39
CA LEU A 240 20.47 11.60 0.68
C LEU A 240 21.83 12.18 1.03
N LYS A 241 22.88 11.35 1.12
CA LYS A 241 24.26 11.82 1.35
C LYS A 241 24.74 12.75 0.23
N ASN A 242 24.35 12.47 -1.02
CA ASN A 242 24.71 13.28 -2.19
C ASN A 242 24.07 14.66 -2.20
N LEU A 243 23.04 14.94 -1.38
CA LEU A 243 22.48 16.28 -1.24
C LEU A 243 23.48 17.27 -0.59
N LYS A 244 24.48 16.76 0.14
CA LYS A 244 25.54 17.57 0.80
C LYS A 244 24.96 18.70 1.67
N LEU A 245 23.93 18.40 2.44
CA LEU A 245 23.33 19.34 3.37
C LEU A 245 24.09 19.32 4.70
N ASP A 246 24.34 20.49 5.29
CA ASP A 246 25.01 20.62 6.59
C ASP A 246 24.26 19.87 7.70
N LYS A 247 22.93 19.87 7.64
CA LYS A 247 22.05 19.10 8.51
C LYS A 247 21.02 18.37 7.66
N LEU A 248 20.96 17.05 7.78
CA LEU A 248 19.96 16.25 7.11
C LEU A 248 18.57 16.48 7.76
N PRO A 249 17.53 16.69 6.95
CA PRO A 249 16.13 16.60 7.40
C PRO A 249 15.79 15.27 8.06
N ILE A 250 14.68 15.23 8.78
CA ILE A 250 14.11 13.97 9.24
C ILE A 250 13.56 13.23 8.02
N ILE A 251 14.04 11.99 7.81
CA ILE A 251 13.64 11.17 6.67
C ILE A 251 12.43 10.34 7.03
N LEU A 252 11.44 10.30 6.12
CA LEU A 252 10.21 9.54 6.27
C LEU A 252 10.02 8.62 5.06
N CYS A 253 9.29 7.51 5.25
CA CYS A 253 8.75 6.69 4.16
C CYS A 253 7.32 6.22 4.47
N GLU A 254 6.58 5.85 3.42
CA GLU A 254 5.18 5.43 3.48
C GLU A 254 4.99 4.00 2.94
N PRO A 255 5.65 2.98 3.50
CA PRO A 255 5.51 1.63 3.02
C PRO A 255 4.10 1.09 3.34
N GLY A 256 3.51 0.43 2.38
CA GLY A 256 2.27 -0.33 2.53
C GLY A 256 2.48 -1.77 2.08
N ARG A 257 2.51 -1.99 0.76
CA ARG A 257 2.64 -3.31 0.13
C ARG A 257 3.78 -4.15 0.72
N ALA A 258 4.97 -3.61 0.81
CA ALA A 258 6.15 -4.33 1.34
C ALA A 258 6.04 -4.74 2.82
N ILE A 259 5.11 -4.16 3.60
CA ILE A 259 4.86 -4.57 4.99
C ILE A 259 3.82 -5.68 5.07
N VAL A 260 2.77 -5.64 4.25
CA VAL A 260 1.60 -6.49 4.48
C VAL A 260 1.34 -7.53 3.39
N ALA A 261 1.90 -7.42 2.18
CA ALA A 261 1.55 -8.29 1.05
C ALA A 261 1.66 -9.77 1.41
N GLU A 262 2.80 -10.20 1.97
CA GLU A 262 3.06 -11.60 2.32
C GLU A 262 2.15 -12.14 3.42
N SER A 263 1.59 -11.25 4.23
CA SER A 263 0.77 -11.63 5.38
C SER A 263 -0.62 -12.13 5.02
N GLY A 264 -1.11 -11.80 3.83
CA GLY A 264 -2.47 -12.13 3.40
C GLY A 264 -2.51 -13.22 2.33
N SER A 265 -3.49 -14.11 2.43
CA SER A 265 -3.87 -15.00 1.35
C SER A 265 -5.38 -15.16 1.28
N THR A 266 -5.90 -15.44 0.08
CA THR A 266 -7.29 -15.81 -0.13
C THR A 266 -7.39 -17.28 -0.54
N ILE A 267 -8.31 -18.00 0.08
CA ILE A 267 -8.67 -19.36 -0.28
C ILE A 267 -9.94 -19.27 -1.11
N VAL A 268 -9.86 -19.74 -2.34
CA VAL A 268 -10.97 -19.79 -3.29
C VAL A 268 -11.34 -21.23 -3.61
N ARG A 269 -12.60 -21.47 -3.99
CA ARG A 269 -13.08 -22.75 -4.45
C ARG A 269 -13.31 -22.71 -5.96
N VAL A 270 -12.91 -23.77 -6.66
CA VAL A 270 -13.21 -23.94 -8.07
C VAL A 270 -14.68 -24.34 -8.23
N ASN A 271 -15.46 -23.50 -8.88
CA ASN A 271 -16.88 -23.76 -9.17
C ASN A 271 -17.05 -24.53 -10.49
N LEU A 272 -16.13 -24.32 -11.46
CA LEU A 272 -16.16 -25.01 -12.75
C LEU A 272 -14.79 -24.96 -13.40
N ARG A 273 -14.44 -26.01 -14.13
CA ARG A 273 -13.29 -26.03 -15.04
C ARG A 273 -13.73 -26.21 -16.49
N LYS A 274 -13.24 -25.34 -17.39
CA LYS A 274 -13.38 -25.44 -18.83
C LYS A 274 -11.97 -25.44 -19.49
N LYS A 275 -11.39 -26.59 -19.75
CA LYS A 275 -10.00 -26.72 -20.25
C LYS A 275 -9.00 -26.05 -19.29
N GLN A 276 -8.31 -24.97 -19.72
CA GLN A 276 -7.41 -24.13 -18.90
C GLN A 276 -8.09 -22.94 -18.22
N LYS A 277 -9.41 -22.87 -18.22
CA LYS A 277 -10.18 -21.81 -17.55
C LYS A 277 -10.77 -22.34 -16.25
N LEU A 278 -10.46 -21.68 -15.13
CA LEU A 278 -11.04 -21.99 -13.82
C LEU A 278 -11.99 -20.87 -13.41
N TYR A 279 -13.24 -21.20 -13.20
CA TYR A 279 -14.25 -20.32 -12.62
C TYR A 279 -14.21 -20.52 -11.12
N ILE A 280 -13.86 -19.46 -10.38
CA ILE A 280 -13.65 -19.48 -8.93
C ILE A 280 -14.67 -18.59 -8.22
N ASN A 281 -14.83 -18.79 -6.92
CA ASN A 281 -15.82 -18.07 -6.12
C ASN A 281 -15.35 -16.68 -5.60
N ASP A 282 -14.22 -16.16 -6.11
CA ASP A 282 -13.74 -14.80 -5.89
C ASP A 282 -13.18 -14.25 -7.21
N GLY A 283 -12.93 -12.94 -7.30
CA GLY A 283 -12.50 -12.33 -8.54
C GLY A 283 -12.02 -10.89 -8.38
N THR A 284 -11.98 -10.16 -9.49
CA THR A 284 -11.50 -8.77 -9.55
C THR A 284 -12.38 -7.80 -8.76
N TYR A 285 -13.66 -8.09 -8.59
CA TYR A 285 -14.60 -7.36 -7.74
C TYR A 285 -14.54 -7.80 -6.27
N GLY A 286 -13.80 -8.86 -5.99
CA GLY A 286 -13.52 -9.42 -4.68
C GLY A 286 -12.13 -9.06 -4.17
N THR A 287 -11.37 -10.07 -3.72
CA THR A 287 -10.03 -9.85 -3.17
C THR A 287 -8.91 -9.80 -4.23
N LEU A 288 -9.22 -10.04 -5.50
CA LEU A 288 -8.25 -10.24 -6.60
C LEU A 288 -8.19 -9.05 -7.59
N PHE A 289 -8.51 -7.83 -7.14
CA PHE A 289 -8.55 -6.64 -7.99
C PHE A 289 -7.26 -6.46 -8.82
N ASP A 290 -6.09 -6.49 -8.17
CA ASP A 290 -4.80 -6.27 -8.83
C ASP A 290 -4.46 -7.39 -9.86
N ALA A 291 -5.12 -8.55 -9.81
CA ALA A 291 -4.96 -9.60 -10.81
C ALA A 291 -5.73 -9.30 -12.12
N GLY A 292 -6.70 -8.40 -12.08
CA GLY A 292 -7.36 -7.85 -13.28
C GLY A 292 -6.63 -6.62 -13.82
N VAL A 293 -6.36 -5.65 -12.94
CA VAL A 293 -5.65 -4.40 -13.27
C VAL A 293 -4.69 -4.06 -12.13
N PRO A 294 -3.38 -4.05 -12.34
CA PRO A 294 -2.59 -4.13 -13.60
C PRO A 294 -2.24 -5.55 -14.10
N ASN A 295 -2.94 -6.60 -13.70
CA ASN A 295 -2.71 -7.99 -14.06
C ASN A 295 -1.54 -8.63 -13.27
N ILE A 296 -1.51 -8.43 -11.96
CA ILE A 296 -0.53 -9.09 -11.09
C ILE A 296 -0.87 -10.58 -10.97
N VAL A 297 0.10 -11.45 -11.24
CA VAL A 297 -0.03 -12.89 -11.02
C VAL A 297 0.31 -13.20 -9.57
N TYR A 298 -0.66 -13.72 -8.82
CA TYR A 298 -0.46 -14.15 -7.44
C TYR A 298 0.11 -15.54 -7.33
N PRO A 299 1.03 -15.84 -6.38
CA PRO A 299 1.46 -17.20 -6.11
C PRO A 299 0.24 -18.04 -5.73
N SER A 300 0.05 -19.16 -6.44
CA SER A 300 -1.11 -20.02 -6.32
C SER A 300 -0.71 -21.45 -5.96
N ARG A 301 -1.49 -22.07 -5.08
CA ARG A 301 -1.26 -23.42 -4.59
C ARG A 301 -2.59 -24.18 -4.49
N LEU A 302 -2.64 -25.39 -5.05
CA LEU A 302 -3.77 -26.32 -4.86
C LEU A 302 -3.71 -26.89 -3.43
N ILE A 303 -4.85 -26.86 -2.72
CA ILE A 303 -5.00 -27.47 -1.39
C ILE A 303 -5.47 -28.91 -1.59
N THR A 304 -4.71 -29.86 -1.02
CA THR A 304 -4.84 -31.28 -1.42
C THR A 304 -6.03 -32.01 -0.80
N ASN A 305 -6.45 -31.65 0.38
CA ASN A 305 -7.47 -32.40 1.16
C ASN A 305 -7.23 -33.92 1.18
N GLY A 306 -5.97 -34.36 1.22
CA GLY A 306 -5.60 -35.77 1.22
C GLY A 306 -5.66 -36.47 -0.15
N ARG A 307 -5.97 -35.74 -1.23
CA ARG A 307 -6.02 -36.27 -2.59
C ARG A 307 -4.63 -36.34 -3.23
N ILE A 308 -4.40 -37.33 -4.08
CA ILE A 308 -3.20 -37.39 -4.91
C ILE A 308 -3.26 -36.27 -5.96
N ILE A 309 -2.22 -35.48 -6.01
CA ILE A 309 -2.07 -34.38 -6.96
C ILE A 309 -1.16 -34.83 -8.11
N SER A 310 -1.54 -34.42 -9.32
CA SER A 310 -0.68 -34.61 -10.50
C SER A 310 0.61 -33.79 -10.37
N LYS A 311 1.75 -34.44 -10.70
CA LYS A 311 3.02 -33.69 -10.82
C LYS A 311 3.09 -32.85 -12.09
N LYS A 312 2.23 -33.11 -13.08
CA LYS A 312 2.15 -32.32 -14.32
C LYS A 312 1.45 -30.99 -13.99
N LEU A 313 2.13 -29.88 -14.21
CA LEU A 313 1.62 -28.53 -14.04
C LEU A 313 1.05 -28.00 -15.35
N THR A 314 0.07 -27.12 -15.25
CA THR A 314 -0.60 -26.47 -16.38
C THR A 314 -0.87 -25.02 -16.00
N SER A 315 -0.76 -24.13 -16.98
CA SER A 315 -1.16 -22.73 -16.86
C SER A 315 -2.68 -22.59 -16.94
N PHE A 316 -3.27 -21.82 -16.04
CA PHE A 316 -4.69 -21.52 -16.02
C PHE A 316 -4.94 -20.02 -16.00
N ASP A 317 -6.07 -19.62 -16.60
CA ASP A 317 -6.70 -18.32 -16.40
C ASP A 317 -7.82 -18.47 -15.37
N PHE A 318 -8.05 -17.43 -14.56
CA PHE A 318 -9.14 -17.42 -13.61
C PHE A 318 -10.27 -16.49 -14.07
N TYR A 319 -11.49 -16.91 -13.80
CA TYR A 319 -12.72 -16.17 -14.01
C TYR A 319 -13.44 -16.04 -12.68
N GLY A 320 -13.79 -14.83 -12.28
CA GLY A 320 -14.52 -14.58 -11.05
C GLY A 320 -16.01 -14.97 -11.16
N PRO A 321 -16.75 -14.79 -10.04
CA PRO A 321 -18.13 -15.25 -9.94
C PRO A 321 -19.14 -14.30 -10.57
N THR A 322 -18.75 -13.06 -10.89
CA THR A 322 -19.70 -12.03 -11.36
C THR A 322 -20.10 -12.26 -12.82
N CYS A 323 -21.19 -11.63 -13.24
CA CYS A 323 -21.63 -11.69 -14.65
C CYS A 323 -20.83 -10.76 -15.58
N ASP A 324 -19.91 -9.95 -15.03
CA ASP A 324 -19.11 -9.02 -15.82
C ASP A 324 -17.93 -9.74 -16.48
N SER A 325 -17.72 -9.49 -17.77
CA SER A 325 -16.58 -10.01 -18.53
C SER A 325 -15.23 -9.47 -18.06
N MET A 326 -15.21 -8.34 -17.33
CA MET A 326 -14.02 -7.77 -16.68
C MET A 326 -13.58 -8.57 -15.43
N ASP A 327 -14.41 -9.47 -14.94
CA ASP A 327 -14.06 -10.36 -13.82
C ASP A 327 -13.19 -11.53 -14.32
N TYR A 328 -12.07 -11.18 -14.92
CA TYR A 328 -11.11 -12.04 -15.60
C TYR A 328 -9.69 -11.73 -15.15
N MET A 329 -8.93 -12.77 -14.88
CA MET A 329 -7.53 -12.73 -14.44
C MET A 329 -6.71 -13.64 -15.35
N LYS A 330 -5.90 -13.04 -16.21
CA LYS A 330 -5.20 -13.70 -17.31
C LYS A 330 -4.16 -14.74 -16.86
N GLY A 331 -3.62 -14.63 -15.66
CA GLY A 331 -2.53 -15.50 -15.22
C GLY A 331 -1.18 -15.19 -15.91
N PRO A 332 -0.25 -16.16 -16.02
CA PRO A 332 -0.41 -17.62 -15.86
C PRO A 332 -0.45 -18.12 -14.40
N PHE A 333 -1.56 -18.73 -13.99
CA PHE A 333 -1.62 -19.42 -12.69
C PHE A 333 -1.21 -20.88 -12.87
N ILE A 334 -0.04 -21.24 -12.35
CA ILE A 334 0.56 -22.57 -12.56
C ILE A 334 0.07 -23.53 -11.47
N LEU A 335 -0.76 -24.51 -11.87
CA LEU A 335 -1.40 -25.45 -10.95
C LEU A 335 -1.34 -26.89 -11.51
N PRO A 336 -1.52 -27.93 -10.66
CA PRO A 336 -1.63 -29.33 -11.10
C PRO A 336 -2.73 -29.52 -12.12
N ASN A 337 -2.42 -30.26 -13.22
CA ASN A 337 -3.35 -30.38 -14.33
C ASN A 337 -4.63 -31.19 -14.02
N ASN A 338 -4.67 -31.89 -12.88
CA ASN A 338 -5.84 -32.66 -12.44
C ASN A 338 -6.75 -31.86 -11.47
N ILE A 339 -6.57 -30.55 -11.40
CA ILE A 339 -7.50 -29.65 -10.67
C ILE A 339 -8.90 -29.72 -11.26
N LYS A 340 -9.93 -29.73 -10.40
CA LYS A 340 -11.33 -29.92 -10.81
C LYS A 340 -12.29 -29.13 -9.93
N GLU A 341 -13.55 -29.17 -10.26
CA GLU A 341 -14.64 -28.60 -9.46
C GLU A 341 -14.56 -29.05 -7.99
N ASN A 342 -14.88 -28.15 -7.08
CA ASN A 342 -14.78 -28.27 -5.62
C ASN A 342 -13.38 -28.40 -5.04
N ASP A 343 -12.33 -28.27 -5.85
CA ASP A 343 -10.96 -28.10 -5.34
C ASP A 343 -10.78 -26.67 -4.78
N TYR A 344 -9.81 -26.52 -3.88
CA TYR A 344 -9.48 -25.24 -3.27
C TYR A 344 -8.10 -24.80 -3.71
N ILE A 345 -7.98 -23.48 -3.93
CA ILE A 345 -6.72 -22.81 -4.28
C ILE A 345 -6.43 -21.76 -3.23
N GLU A 346 -5.22 -21.77 -2.69
CA GLU A 346 -4.70 -20.64 -1.92
C GLU A 346 -3.96 -19.71 -2.87
N LEU A 347 -4.31 -18.42 -2.82
CA LEU A 347 -3.64 -17.32 -3.50
C LEU A 347 -2.94 -16.47 -2.45
N GLY A 348 -1.61 -16.42 -2.48
CA GLY A 348 -0.78 -15.69 -1.54
C GLY A 348 -0.55 -14.23 -1.95
N GLN A 349 0.26 -13.48 -1.17
CA GLN A 349 0.65 -12.08 -1.44
C GLN A 349 -0.53 -11.09 -1.51
N LEU A 350 -1.68 -11.43 -0.92
CA LEU A 350 -2.91 -10.64 -0.94
C LEU A 350 -3.10 -9.74 0.29
N GLY A 351 -2.06 -9.62 1.14
CA GLY A 351 -2.10 -8.72 2.29
C GLY A 351 -2.24 -7.25 1.91
N ALA A 352 -1.78 -6.88 0.71
CA ALA A 352 -1.93 -5.54 0.16
C ALA A 352 -3.12 -5.50 -0.80
N TYR A 353 -4.02 -4.55 -0.56
CA TYR A 353 -5.19 -4.21 -1.39
C TYR A 353 -6.27 -5.31 -1.53
N GLY A 354 -6.01 -6.56 -1.18
CA GLY A 354 -6.97 -7.66 -1.30
C GLY A 354 -8.30 -7.43 -0.54
N LEU A 355 -8.28 -6.79 0.62
CA LEU A 355 -9.51 -6.45 1.35
C LEU A 355 -10.08 -5.06 1.02
N THR A 356 -9.30 -4.19 0.39
CA THR A 356 -9.60 -2.75 0.28
C THR A 356 -10.45 -2.41 -0.94
N PHE A 357 -10.22 -3.08 -2.07
CA PHE A 357 -10.92 -2.79 -3.33
C PHE A 357 -12.19 -3.58 -3.58
N ARG A 358 -12.60 -4.42 -2.64
CA ARG A 358 -13.82 -5.24 -2.78
C ARG A 358 -15.08 -4.39 -2.95
N THR A 359 -15.96 -4.85 -3.81
CA THR A 359 -17.27 -4.23 -4.08
C THR A 359 -18.43 -5.14 -3.66
N GLN A 360 -19.65 -4.63 -3.68
CA GLN A 360 -20.87 -5.40 -3.44
C GLN A 360 -21.54 -5.88 -4.74
N PHE A 361 -20.84 -5.77 -5.88
CA PHE A 361 -21.38 -6.11 -7.18
C PHE A 361 -21.86 -7.58 -7.22
N ASN A 362 -23.05 -7.81 -7.74
CA ASN A 362 -23.77 -9.09 -7.79
C ASN A 362 -23.91 -9.82 -6.43
N GLY A 363 -23.62 -9.17 -5.30
CA GLY A 363 -23.72 -9.77 -3.97
C GLY A 363 -22.54 -10.70 -3.58
N PHE A 364 -21.48 -10.79 -4.37
CA PHE A 364 -20.30 -11.62 -4.07
C PHE A 364 -19.29 -10.95 -3.14
N TYR A 365 -19.75 -10.19 -2.16
CA TYR A 365 -18.92 -9.42 -1.23
C TYR A 365 -18.38 -10.19 -0.04
N SER A 366 -19.05 -11.27 0.35
CA SER A 366 -18.83 -11.95 1.63
C SER A 366 -17.52 -12.74 1.64
N VAL A 367 -16.60 -12.36 2.52
CA VAL A 367 -15.39 -13.13 2.85
C VAL A 367 -15.28 -13.26 4.36
N LYS A 368 -14.96 -14.45 4.88
CA LYS A 368 -14.60 -14.67 6.29
C LYS A 368 -13.10 -14.48 6.48
N ILE A 369 -12.70 -13.89 7.62
CA ILE A 369 -11.30 -13.60 7.93
C ILE A 369 -10.83 -14.50 9.06
N PHE A 370 -9.68 -15.16 8.88
CA PHE A 370 -9.05 -16.07 9.84
C PHE A 370 -7.57 -15.69 10.08
N GLU A 371 -7.02 -16.19 11.20
CA GLU A 371 -5.60 -16.05 11.55
C GLU A 371 -4.91 -17.42 11.52
#